data_28b686ec9ed50904a6e011d15e34ee89
#
_entry.id   28b686ec9ed50904a6e011d15e34ee89
#
_cell.length_a   1.000
_cell.length_b   1.000
_cell.length_c   1.000
_cell.angle_alpha   90.00
_cell.angle_beta   90.00
_cell.angle_gamma   90.00
#
_symmetry.space_group_name_H-M   'P 1'
#
loop_
_entity.id
_entity.type
_entity.pdbx_description
1 polymer ?
#
loop_
_entity_poly.entity_id
_entity_poly.type
_entity_poly.pdbx_seq_one_letter_code
_entity_poly.pdbx_strand_id
1 'polypeptide(L)'
;MGFPVDESRIRVAEEALGRTFPDALRQRLMKDNGGEIDDADEGYWFLYPVYDDSDRRRLGRSANHVVKETETWRSQADGFPQDAVVVAEDQEGNAIVLLPGDDSFYVWGHELRETEPIELLFDE
;
A
#
# COMPACT_ATOMS: atom_id res chain seq x y z
N MET A 1 -12.98 -4.74 -6.66
CA MET A 1 -12.96 -5.63 -5.50
C MET A 1 -11.92 -6.74 -5.65
N GLY A 2 -11.04 -6.87 -4.65
CA GLY A 2 -10.00 -7.89 -4.69
C GLY A 2 -10.45 -9.20 -4.07
N PHE A 3 -9.57 -10.18 -4.08
CA PHE A 3 -9.79 -11.45 -3.40
C PHE A 3 -9.14 -11.42 -2.02
N PRO A 4 -9.63 -12.21 -1.06
CA PRO A 4 -8.92 -12.40 0.20
C PRO A 4 -7.53 -12.97 -0.07
N VAL A 5 -6.55 -12.60 0.73
CA VAL A 5 -5.20 -13.14 0.57
C VAL A 5 -4.79 -13.85 1.87
N ASP A 6 -4.03 -14.92 1.73
CA ASP A 6 -3.52 -15.66 2.87
C ASP A 6 -2.42 -14.87 3.59
N GLU A 7 -2.39 -14.97 4.90
CA GLU A 7 -1.40 -14.26 5.72
C GLU A 7 0.04 -14.56 5.30
N SER A 8 0.30 -15.78 4.83
CA SER A 8 1.65 -16.16 4.38
C SER A 8 2.14 -15.27 3.24
N ARG A 9 1.24 -14.81 2.36
CA ARG A 9 1.59 -13.91 1.26
C ARG A 9 1.94 -12.53 1.77
N ILE A 10 1.25 -12.07 2.80
CA ILE A 10 1.56 -10.79 3.44
C ILE A 10 2.96 -10.85 4.06
N ARG A 11 3.30 -11.96 4.71
CA ARG A 11 4.63 -12.14 5.30
C ARG A 11 5.74 -12.11 4.26
N VAL A 12 5.51 -12.69 3.08
CA VAL A 12 6.49 -12.64 1.99
C VAL A 12 6.75 -11.19 1.58
N ALA A 13 5.69 -10.39 1.43
CA ALA A 13 5.83 -8.98 1.08
C ALA A 13 6.56 -8.22 2.19
N GLU A 14 6.20 -8.48 3.44
CA GLU A 14 6.84 -7.83 4.60
C GLU A 14 8.35 -8.13 4.64
N GLU A 15 8.73 -9.37 4.38
CA GLU A 15 10.14 -9.75 4.33
C GLU A 15 10.87 -9.03 3.21
N ALA A 16 10.26 -8.95 2.03
CA ALA A 16 10.86 -8.27 0.88
C ALA A 16 11.04 -6.77 1.14
N LEU A 17 10.12 -6.16 1.89
CA LEU A 17 10.16 -4.74 2.19
C LEU A 17 10.93 -4.40 3.46
N GLY A 18 11.25 -5.42 4.27
CA GLY A 18 12.04 -5.24 5.49
C GLY A 18 11.27 -4.65 6.66
N ARG A 19 9.94 -4.76 6.67
CA ARG A 19 9.11 -4.31 7.79
C ARG A 19 7.77 -5.03 7.80
N THR A 20 7.13 -5.05 8.96
CA THR A 20 5.76 -5.57 9.07
C THR A 20 4.77 -4.45 8.77
N PHE A 21 3.58 -4.83 8.31
CA PHE A 21 2.49 -3.88 8.10
C PHE A 21 1.74 -3.64 9.41
N PRO A 22 1.14 -2.46 9.58
CA PRO A 22 0.22 -2.23 10.69
C PRO A 22 -0.90 -3.26 10.67
N ASP A 23 -1.39 -3.65 11.83
CA ASP A 23 -2.39 -4.71 11.95
C ASP A 23 -3.67 -4.39 11.16
N ALA A 24 -4.13 -3.14 11.18
CA ALA A 24 -5.32 -2.74 10.44
C ALA A 24 -5.16 -2.98 8.92
N LEU A 25 -4.00 -2.67 8.36
CA LEU A 25 -3.72 -2.93 6.95
C LEU A 25 -3.68 -4.43 6.67
N ARG A 26 -3.03 -5.21 7.55
CA ARG A 26 -2.95 -6.66 7.45
C ARG A 26 -4.33 -7.30 7.38
N GLN A 27 -5.20 -6.93 8.32
CA GLN A 27 -6.57 -7.46 8.36
C GLN A 27 -7.37 -7.07 7.12
N ARG A 28 -7.19 -5.85 6.65
CA ARG A 28 -7.87 -5.38 5.43
C ARG A 28 -7.46 -6.19 4.20
N LEU A 29 -6.16 -6.46 4.04
CA LEU A 29 -5.66 -7.24 2.90
C LEU A 29 -6.11 -8.70 2.95
N MET A 30 -6.21 -9.26 4.16
CA MET A 30 -6.69 -10.63 4.33
C MET A 30 -8.17 -10.76 3.96
N LYS A 31 -8.93 -9.69 4.08
CA LYS A 31 -10.35 -9.65 3.72
C LYS A 31 -10.53 -9.35 2.23
N ASP A 32 -9.75 -8.42 1.71
CA ASP A 32 -9.87 -7.94 0.34
C ASP A 32 -8.51 -7.37 -0.09
N ASN A 33 -7.81 -8.11 -0.94
CA ASN A 33 -6.42 -7.80 -1.32
C ASN A 33 -6.38 -6.72 -2.38
N GLY A 34 -6.25 -5.46 -1.97
CA GLY A 34 -6.27 -4.31 -2.87
C GLY A 34 -7.63 -3.62 -2.86
N GLY A 35 -7.97 -2.95 -3.95
CA GLY A 35 -9.23 -2.22 -4.07
C GLY A 35 -9.18 -0.82 -3.49
N GLU A 36 -10.35 -0.19 -3.36
CA GLU A 36 -10.42 1.18 -2.87
C GLU A 36 -10.51 1.25 -1.36
N ILE A 37 -9.98 2.33 -0.80
CA ILE A 37 -10.08 2.61 0.63
C ILE A 37 -10.29 4.12 0.80
N ASP A 38 -11.15 4.50 1.75
CA ASP A 38 -11.46 5.89 2.03
C ASP A 38 -10.58 6.45 3.14
N ASP A 39 -10.35 7.76 3.10
CA ASP A 39 -9.71 8.44 4.21
C ASP A 39 -10.73 9.24 5.02
N ALA A 40 -10.31 9.78 6.16
CA ALA A 40 -11.21 10.50 7.06
C ALA A 40 -11.68 11.85 6.50
N ASP A 41 -11.05 12.35 5.44
CA ASP A 41 -11.37 13.62 4.80
C ASP A 41 -12.15 13.45 3.49
N GLU A 42 -12.86 12.32 3.35
CA GLU A 42 -13.71 12.01 2.21
C GLU A 42 -12.96 11.77 0.88
N GLY A 43 -11.65 11.62 0.96
CA GLY A 43 -10.86 11.19 -0.19
C GLY A 43 -10.86 9.67 -0.31
N TYR A 44 -10.49 9.16 -1.48
CA TYR A 44 -10.33 7.72 -1.63
C TYR A 44 -9.04 7.41 -2.38
N TRP A 45 -8.57 6.17 -2.16
CA TRP A 45 -7.27 5.74 -2.64
C TRP A 45 -7.37 4.33 -3.18
N PHE A 46 -6.44 3.95 -4.04
CA PHE A 46 -6.34 2.60 -4.57
C PHE A 46 -5.25 1.87 -3.81
N LEU A 47 -5.67 0.91 -2.98
CA LEU A 47 -4.76 0.13 -2.14
C LEU A 47 -4.02 -0.88 -3.00
N TYR A 48 -2.69 -0.92 -2.89
CA TYR A 48 -1.91 -1.92 -3.62
C TYR A 48 -2.08 -3.29 -2.96
N PRO A 49 -2.28 -4.35 -3.77
CA PRO A 49 -2.35 -5.70 -3.22
C PRO A 49 -0.96 -6.24 -2.88
N VAL A 50 -0.93 -7.34 -2.11
CA VAL A 50 0.28 -8.16 -2.06
C VAL A 50 0.23 -9.18 -3.20
N TYR A 51 1.40 -9.63 -3.66
CA TYR A 51 1.48 -10.58 -4.75
C TYR A 51 0.81 -11.90 -4.38
N ASP A 52 -0.03 -12.41 -5.26
CA ASP A 52 -0.76 -13.65 -5.05
C ASP A 52 -0.89 -14.41 -6.38
N ASP A 53 -0.12 -15.47 -6.52
CA ASP A 53 -0.10 -16.30 -7.73
C ASP A 53 -0.82 -17.64 -7.53
N SER A 54 -1.69 -17.75 -6.54
CA SER A 54 -2.39 -18.99 -6.21
C SER A 54 -3.30 -19.48 -7.34
N ASP A 55 -3.80 -18.56 -8.17
CA ASP A 55 -4.48 -18.92 -9.41
C ASP A 55 -4.32 -17.78 -10.41
N ARG A 56 -4.81 -18.00 -11.64
CA ARG A 56 -4.62 -17.06 -12.74
C ARG A 56 -5.31 -15.73 -12.50
N ARG A 57 -6.49 -15.73 -11.91
CA ARG A 57 -7.23 -14.49 -11.63
C ARG A 57 -6.55 -13.66 -10.55
N ARG A 58 -6.10 -14.32 -9.49
CA ARG A 58 -5.39 -13.64 -8.41
C ARG A 58 -4.04 -13.11 -8.87
N LEU A 59 -3.36 -13.85 -9.74
CA LEU A 59 -2.10 -13.36 -10.31
C LEU A 59 -2.32 -12.06 -11.09
N GLY A 60 -3.34 -12.04 -11.95
CA GLY A 60 -3.65 -10.83 -12.73
C GLY A 60 -4.04 -9.65 -11.87
N ARG A 61 -4.79 -9.88 -10.79
CA ARG A 61 -5.25 -8.81 -9.90
C ARG A 61 -4.16 -8.29 -8.96
N SER A 62 -3.06 -9.03 -8.82
CA SER A 62 -1.95 -8.59 -7.98
C SER A 62 -0.72 -8.19 -8.78
N ALA A 63 -0.89 -7.89 -10.07
CA ALA A 63 0.23 -7.48 -10.92
C ALA A 63 0.91 -6.20 -10.43
N ASN A 64 0.13 -5.26 -9.88
CA ASN A 64 0.64 -4.01 -9.31
C ASN A 64 0.82 -4.11 -7.79
N HIS A 65 1.51 -5.16 -7.35
CA HIS A 65 1.64 -5.44 -5.92
C HIS A 65 2.58 -4.47 -5.20
N VAL A 66 2.42 -4.42 -3.88
CA VAL A 66 3.06 -3.42 -3.02
C VAL A 66 4.58 -3.40 -3.13
N VAL A 67 5.22 -4.56 -3.26
CA VAL A 67 6.69 -4.62 -3.37
C VAL A 67 7.17 -3.98 -4.67
N LYS A 68 6.56 -4.35 -5.78
CA LYS A 68 6.89 -3.81 -7.09
C LYS A 68 6.65 -2.30 -7.16
N GLU A 69 5.49 -1.87 -6.68
CA GLU A 69 5.12 -0.46 -6.75
C GLU A 69 5.98 0.40 -5.83
N THR A 70 6.37 -0.12 -4.67
CA THR A 70 7.29 0.60 -3.79
C THR A 70 8.63 0.84 -4.51
N GLU A 71 9.15 -0.17 -5.20
CA GLU A 71 10.40 -0.02 -5.96
C GLU A 71 10.25 1.01 -7.09
N THR A 72 9.11 1.00 -7.77
CA THR A 72 8.82 1.95 -8.85
C THR A 72 8.78 3.38 -8.32
N TRP A 73 8.08 3.62 -7.19
CA TRP A 73 8.02 4.95 -6.59
C TRP A 73 9.41 5.43 -6.18
N ARG A 74 10.20 4.56 -5.56
CA ARG A 74 11.55 4.91 -5.13
C ARG A 74 12.47 5.27 -6.29
N SER A 75 12.30 4.63 -7.44
CA SER A 75 13.17 4.86 -8.59
C SER A 75 12.70 6.00 -9.49
N GLN A 76 11.41 6.28 -9.54
CA GLN A 76 10.85 7.22 -10.51
C GLN A 76 10.30 8.51 -9.93
N ALA A 77 9.89 8.52 -8.67
CA ALA A 77 9.32 9.72 -8.06
C ALA A 77 10.44 10.59 -7.47
N ASP A 78 10.62 11.76 -8.06
CA ASP A 78 11.66 12.69 -7.62
C ASP A 78 11.38 13.21 -6.21
N GLY A 79 12.38 13.10 -5.33
CA GLY A 79 12.25 13.54 -3.95
C GLY A 79 11.54 12.54 -3.03
N PHE A 80 11.18 11.36 -3.54
CA PHE A 80 10.49 10.36 -2.75
C PHE A 80 11.41 9.77 -1.68
N PRO A 81 10.92 9.60 -0.42
CA PRO A 81 11.74 9.01 0.64
C PRO A 81 12.08 7.55 0.34
N GLN A 82 13.36 7.26 0.26
CA GLN A 82 13.86 5.96 -0.22
C GLN A 82 13.62 4.80 0.74
N ASP A 83 13.27 5.08 1.99
CA ASP A 83 12.97 4.07 2.99
C ASP A 83 11.47 3.93 3.27
N ALA A 84 10.63 4.65 2.53
CA ALA A 84 9.18 4.55 2.67
C ALA A 84 8.63 3.36 1.87
N VAL A 85 7.57 2.74 2.40
CA VAL A 85 6.83 1.67 1.72
C VAL A 85 5.51 2.28 1.23
N VAL A 86 5.20 2.13 -0.06
CA VAL A 86 3.97 2.66 -0.63
C VAL A 86 2.87 1.61 -0.52
N VAL A 87 1.74 1.98 0.07
CA VAL A 87 0.61 1.04 0.23
C VAL A 87 -0.61 1.41 -0.61
N ALA A 88 -0.69 2.65 -1.09
CA ALA A 88 -1.83 3.09 -1.90
C ALA A 88 -1.45 4.31 -2.74
N GLU A 89 -2.29 4.61 -3.73
CA GLU A 89 -2.10 5.79 -4.58
C GLU A 89 -3.45 6.41 -4.95
N ASP A 90 -3.43 7.65 -5.44
CA ASP A 90 -4.65 8.34 -5.88
C ASP A 90 -4.70 8.60 -7.39
N GLN A 91 -3.73 8.12 -8.13
CA GLN A 91 -3.57 8.33 -9.59
C GLN A 91 -3.27 9.78 -10.00
N GLU A 92 -3.01 10.64 -9.03
CA GLU A 92 -2.65 12.03 -9.29
C GLU A 92 -1.21 12.35 -8.87
N GLY A 93 -0.43 11.30 -8.59
CA GLY A 93 0.95 11.45 -8.18
C GLY A 93 1.16 11.51 -6.68
N ASN A 94 0.14 11.20 -5.89
CA ASN A 94 0.23 11.15 -4.45
C ASN A 94 0.16 9.69 -3.98
N ALA A 95 0.84 9.39 -2.88
CA ALA A 95 0.93 8.03 -2.37
C ALA A 95 0.73 8.00 -0.86
N ILE A 96 0.13 6.93 -0.38
CA ILE A 96 0.07 6.67 1.06
C ILE A 96 1.24 5.76 1.40
N VAL A 97 2.03 6.17 2.40
CA VAL A 97 3.29 5.51 2.73
C VAL A 97 3.36 5.16 4.21
N LEU A 98 4.18 4.14 4.49
CA LEU A 98 4.61 3.79 5.84
C LEU A 98 6.07 4.20 5.96
N LEU A 99 6.41 4.87 7.05
CA LEU A 99 7.78 5.30 7.33
C LEU A 99 8.45 4.35 8.32
N PRO A 100 9.78 4.22 8.29
CA PRO A 100 10.47 3.27 9.18
C PRO A 100 10.16 3.50 10.65
N GLY A 101 9.86 2.41 11.37
CA GLY A 101 9.61 2.48 12.80
C GLY A 101 8.28 3.12 13.21
N ASP A 102 7.39 3.34 12.26
CA ASP A 102 6.12 4.03 12.49
C ASP A 102 4.99 3.26 11.83
N ASP A 103 3.95 2.92 12.58
CA ASP A 103 2.77 2.22 12.06
C ASP A 103 1.65 3.16 11.64
N SER A 104 1.87 4.47 11.68
CA SER A 104 0.92 5.45 11.19
C SER A 104 1.05 5.59 9.68
N PHE A 105 -0.02 6.07 9.04
CA PHE A 105 0.00 6.29 7.60
C PHE A 105 0.24 7.75 7.30
N TYR A 106 0.94 8.02 6.19
CA TYR A 106 1.27 9.36 5.74
C TYR A 106 0.97 9.46 4.25
N VAL A 107 0.58 10.65 3.80
CA VAL A 107 0.47 10.91 2.37
C VAL A 107 1.73 11.65 1.93
N TRP A 108 2.33 11.18 0.83
CA TRP A 108 3.43 11.89 0.17
C TRP A 108 2.86 12.55 -1.09
N GLY A 109 3.00 13.88 -1.17
CA GLY A 109 2.50 14.62 -2.31
C GLY A 109 3.62 15.03 -3.26
N HIS A 110 3.42 14.81 -4.56
CA HIS A 110 4.45 15.07 -5.56
C HIS A 110 4.76 16.56 -5.73
N GLU A 111 3.82 17.44 -5.44
CA GLU A 111 4.03 18.87 -5.58
C GLU A 111 4.95 19.44 -4.51
N LEU A 112 4.65 19.12 -3.26
CA LEU A 112 5.45 19.62 -2.13
C LEU A 112 6.61 18.70 -1.77
N ARG A 113 6.52 17.43 -2.17
CA ARG A 113 7.52 16.39 -1.87
C ARG A 113 7.72 16.21 -0.36
N GLU A 114 6.62 16.30 0.36
CA GLU A 114 6.58 16.18 1.82
C GLU A 114 5.56 15.14 2.24
N THR A 115 5.70 14.62 3.46
CA THR A 115 4.75 13.68 4.03
C THR A 115 3.89 14.37 5.09
N GLU A 116 2.59 14.04 5.11
CA GLU A 116 1.64 14.53 6.10
C GLU A 116 0.85 13.35 6.64
N PRO A 117 0.50 13.35 7.94
CA PRO A 117 -0.32 12.26 8.51
C PRO A 117 -1.68 12.18 7.83
N ILE A 118 -2.18 10.96 7.69
CA ILE A 118 -3.51 10.71 7.13
C ILE A 118 -4.15 9.55 7.89
N GLU A 119 -5.46 9.61 8.05
CA GLU A 119 -6.22 8.54 8.68
C GLU A 119 -7.01 7.79 7.63
N LEU A 120 -6.83 6.47 7.55
CA LEU A 120 -7.56 5.61 6.63
C LEU A 120 -8.67 4.88 7.38
N LEU A 121 -9.79 4.68 6.69
CA LEU A 121 -10.97 4.04 7.26
C LEU A 121 -11.00 2.56 6.86
N PHE A 122 -10.48 1.71 7.74
CA PHE A 122 -10.35 0.28 7.48
C PHE A 122 -11.62 -0.53 7.78
N ASP A 123 -12.54 0.04 8.53
CA ASP A 123 -13.72 -0.66 9.02
C ASP A 123 -14.98 -0.35 8.22
N GLU A 124 -14.84 -0.03 6.97
CA GLU A 124 -15.96 0.30 6.09
C GLU A 124 -16.79 -0.90 5.67
#